data_37e0bc6ed5b06519e418abf1131f0da5
#
_entry.id   37e0bc6ed5b06519e418abf1131f0da5
#
_cell.length_a   1.000
_cell.length_b   1.000
_cell.length_c   1.000
_cell.angle_alpha   90.00
_cell.angle_beta   90.00
_cell.angle_gamma   90.00
#
_symmetry.space_group_name_H-M   'P 1'
#
loop_
_entity.id
_entity.type
_entity.pdbx_description
1 polymer ?
#
loop_
_entity_poly.entity_id
_entity_poly.type
_entity_poly.pdbx_seq_one_letter_code
_entity_poly.pdbx_strand_id
1 'polypeptide(L)'
;MKERAAWPADPLFVTSRGGPLSTDAVQWLVAKYAVTAAKQCPSIAAKTISPHALRHTCAMNLLHSGVDVAVIALWLGHESTQTTSAIYLHADTSLKEQALARTTPPNTRPGRYRPRDALLAFLEGL
;
A
#
# COMPACT_ATOMS: atom_id res chain seq x y z
N MET A 1 8.29 25.23 19.94
CA MET A 1 6.88 24.80 19.79
C MET A 1 6.33 24.58 21.20
N LYS A 2 5.28 25.29 21.63
CA LYS A 2 4.63 25.01 22.92
C LYS A 2 3.88 23.68 22.78
N GLU A 3 4.26 22.69 23.58
CA GLU A 3 3.44 21.48 23.73
C GLU A 3 2.07 21.87 24.20
N ARG A 4 1.08 21.58 23.38
CA ARG A 4 -0.32 21.79 23.70
C ARG A 4 -0.75 20.57 24.52
N ALA A 5 -1.14 20.78 25.77
CA ALA A 5 -1.83 19.75 26.54
C ALA A 5 -3.17 19.47 25.84
N ALA A 6 -3.17 18.43 25.01
CA ALA A 6 -4.35 18.05 24.23
C ALA A 6 -5.28 17.18 25.06
N TRP A 7 -6.55 17.51 25.13
CA TRP A 7 -7.59 16.62 25.62
C TRP A 7 -7.87 15.53 24.55
N PRO A 8 -8.28 14.32 24.92
CA PRO A 8 -8.51 13.24 23.96
C PRO A 8 -9.48 13.57 22.82
N ALA A 9 -10.33 14.59 23.01
CA ALA A 9 -11.29 15.07 22.00
C ALA A 9 -10.76 16.22 21.12
N ASP A 10 -9.57 16.75 21.40
CA ASP A 10 -9.02 17.87 20.63
C ASP A 10 -8.48 17.39 19.28
N PRO A 11 -8.80 18.10 18.17
CA PRO A 11 -8.27 17.75 16.87
C PRO A 11 -6.76 17.95 16.82
N LEU A 12 -6.05 16.96 16.30
CA LEU A 12 -4.60 16.98 16.15
C LEU A 12 -4.15 18.11 15.19
N PHE A 13 -4.90 18.31 14.11
CA PHE A 13 -4.66 19.36 13.13
C PHE A 13 -5.79 20.38 13.17
N VAL A 14 -5.42 21.62 13.40
CA VAL A 14 -6.38 22.73 13.52
C VAL A 14 -6.17 23.76 12.42
N THR A 15 -7.26 24.43 12.04
CA THR A 15 -7.23 25.63 11.20
C THR A 15 -6.63 26.80 11.96
N SER A 16 -6.29 27.88 11.25
CA SER A 16 -5.86 29.15 11.88
C SER A 16 -6.88 29.72 12.86
N ARG A 17 -8.15 29.34 12.75
CA ARG A 17 -9.27 29.74 13.63
C ARG A 17 -9.46 28.77 14.83
N GLY A 18 -8.62 27.74 14.97
CA GLY A 18 -8.66 26.78 16.08
C GLY A 18 -9.63 25.61 15.91
N GLY A 19 -10.42 25.56 14.85
CA GLY A 19 -11.31 24.43 14.54
C GLY A 19 -10.59 23.28 13.83
N PRO A 20 -11.21 22.09 13.73
CA PRO A 20 -10.62 20.94 13.01
C PRO A 20 -10.46 21.23 11.52
N LEU A 21 -9.41 20.66 10.92
CA LEU A 21 -9.27 20.65 9.45
C LEU A 21 -10.36 19.76 8.85
N SER A 22 -11.13 20.32 7.90
CA SER A 22 -12.09 19.54 7.13
C SER A 22 -11.38 18.71 6.04
N THR A 23 -12.04 17.67 5.55
CA THR A 23 -11.57 16.86 4.42
C THR A 23 -11.30 17.72 3.18
N ASP A 24 -12.18 18.69 2.90
CA ASP A 24 -12.04 19.61 1.77
C ASP A 24 -10.83 20.51 1.93
N ALA A 25 -10.55 20.99 3.16
CA ALA A 25 -9.37 21.80 3.43
C ALA A 25 -8.07 21.00 3.16
N VAL A 26 -8.04 19.73 3.55
CA VAL A 26 -6.90 18.84 3.27
C VAL A 26 -6.75 18.61 1.75
N GLN A 27 -7.86 18.35 1.05
CA GLN A 27 -7.84 18.16 -0.39
C GLN A 27 -7.35 19.40 -1.13
N TRP A 28 -7.84 20.58 -0.73
CA TRP A 28 -7.38 21.84 -1.28
C TRP A 28 -5.88 22.10 -1.04
N LEU A 29 -5.38 21.81 0.17
CA LEU A 29 -3.96 21.93 0.49
C LEU A 29 -3.10 21.02 -0.39
N VAL A 30 -3.52 19.77 -0.56
CA VAL A 30 -2.81 18.80 -1.43
C VAL A 30 -2.77 19.32 -2.87
N ALA A 31 -3.90 19.77 -3.41
CA ALA A 31 -3.98 20.33 -4.77
C ALA A 31 -3.07 21.56 -4.93
N LYS A 32 -3.10 22.48 -3.97
CA LYS A 32 -2.26 23.68 -3.95
C LYS A 32 -0.77 23.34 -4.00
N TYR A 33 -0.33 22.41 -3.17
CA TYR A 33 1.09 22.01 -3.13
C TYR A 33 1.50 21.16 -4.32
N ALA A 34 0.59 20.37 -4.90
CA ALA A 34 0.83 19.65 -6.15
C ALA A 34 1.16 20.60 -7.31
N VAL A 35 0.43 21.70 -7.45
CA VAL A 35 0.72 22.75 -8.45
C VAL A 35 2.11 23.36 -8.22
N THR A 36 2.49 23.59 -6.98
CA THR A 36 3.81 24.13 -6.65
C THR A 36 4.92 23.12 -6.98
N ALA A 37 4.72 21.86 -6.62
CA ALA A 37 5.66 20.79 -6.89
C ALA A 37 5.84 20.49 -8.39
N ALA A 38 4.77 20.66 -9.18
CA ALA A 38 4.80 20.47 -10.62
C ALA A 38 5.76 21.44 -11.34
N LYS A 39 6.07 22.59 -10.74
CA LYS A 39 7.06 23.52 -11.28
C LYS A 39 8.49 22.95 -11.26
N GLN A 40 8.78 22.12 -10.26
CA GLN A 40 10.08 21.46 -10.09
C GLN A 40 10.10 20.05 -10.69
N CYS A 41 8.95 19.38 -10.72
CA CYS A 41 8.79 18.03 -11.24
C CYS A 41 7.60 17.97 -12.22
N PRO A 42 7.85 18.21 -13.54
CA PRO A 42 6.79 18.28 -14.55
C PRO A 42 5.92 17.02 -14.66
N SER A 43 6.45 15.86 -14.28
CA SER A 43 5.70 14.60 -14.29
C SER A 43 4.50 14.60 -13.32
N ILE A 44 4.49 15.49 -12.33
CA ILE A 44 3.37 15.66 -11.40
C ILE A 44 2.19 16.36 -12.09
N ALA A 45 2.46 17.26 -13.03
CA ALA A 45 1.42 18.02 -13.73
C ALA A 45 0.44 17.12 -14.51
N ALA A 46 0.93 15.96 -14.98
CA ALA A 46 0.12 14.98 -15.72
C ALA A 46 -0.63 13.98 -14.81
N LYS A 47 -0.49 14.11 -13.47
CA LYS A 47 -1.07 13.16 -12.51
C LYS A 47 -2.15 13.81 -11.66
N THR A 48 -3.20 13.05 -11.36
CA THR A 48 -4.21 13.46 -10.38
C THR A 48 -3.68 13.19 -8.97
N ILE A 49 -3.21 14.25 -8.30
CA ILE A 49 -2.70 14.15 -6.93
C ILE A 49 -3.85 14.43 -5.96
N SER A 50 -4.19 13.45 -5.14
CA SER A 50 -5.23 13.52 -4.11
C SER A 50 -4.70 13.00 -2.79
N PRO A 51 -5.33 13.29 -1.64
CA PRO A 51 -4.96 12.69 -0.36
C PRO A 51 -4.98 11.16 -0.41
N HIS A 52 -5.94 10.57 -1.13
CA HIS A 52 -6.03 9.13 -1.30
C HIS A 52 -4.86 8.56 -2.11
N ALA A 53 -4.46 9.24 -3.19
CA ALA A 53 -3.29 8.85 -3.99
C ALA A 53 -1.99 8.89 -3.16
N LEU A 54 -1.82 9.92 -2.31
CA LEU A 54 -0.67 10.01 -1.40
C LEU A 54 -0.67 8.88 -0.38
N ARG A 55 -1.84 8.58 0.22
CA ARG A 55 -2.01 7.48 1.15
C ARG A 55 -1.67 6.13 0.50
N HIS A 56 -2.17 5.89 -0.71
CA HIS A 56 -1.87 4.68 -1.47
C HIS A 56 -0.37 4.58 -1.78
N THR A 57 0.25 5.66 -2.22
CA THR A 57 1.70 5.70 -2.48
C THR A 57 2.51 5.40 -1.22
N CYS A 58 2.10 5.94 -0.07
CA CYS A 58 2.73 5.63 1.21
C CYS A 58 2.62 4.14 1.55
N ALA A 59 1.43 3.55 1.40
CA ALA A 59 1.21 2.12 1.62
C ALA A 59 2.10 1.26 0.72
N MET A 60 2.18 1.60 -0.57
CA MET A 60 3.02 0.87 -1.53
C MET A 60 4.52 0.99 -1.20
N ASN A 61 4.99 2.17 -0.80
CA ASN A 61 6.39 2.36 -0.40
C ASN A 61 6.75 1.54 0.85
N LEU A 62 5.87 1.50 1.85
CA LEU A 62 6.06 0.67 3.04
C LEU A 62 6.08 -0.82 2.68
N LEU A 63 5.19 -1.25 1.80
CA LEU A 63 5.12 -2.62 1.32
C LEU A 63 6.40 -3.02 0.57
N HIS A 64 6.90 -2.17 -0.35
CA HIS A 64 8.16 -2.38 -1.06
C HIS A 64 9.37 -2.41 -0.11
N SER A 65 9.28 -1.69 1.01
CA SER A 65 10.30 -1.74 2.07
C SER A 65 10.22 -3.00 2.94
N GLY A 66 9.28 -3.91 2.65
CA GLY A 66 9.12 -5.18 3.35
C GLY A 66 8.34 -5.09 4.66
N VAL A 67 7.62 -4.00 4.89
CA VAL A 67 6.74 -3.85 6.05
C VAL A 67 5.52 -4.75 5.88
N ASP A 68 5.15 -5.45 6.95
CA ASP A 68 3.98 -6.33 6.95
C ASP A 68 2.68 -5.55 6.70
N VAL A 69 1.77 -6.16 5.93
CA VAL A 69 0.51 -5.54 5.50
C VAL A 69 -0.41 -5.21 6.68
N ALA A 70 -0.41 -6.05 7.72
CA ALA A 70 -1.21 -5.79 8.91
C ALA A 70 -0.69 -4.55 9.65
N VAL A 71 0.63 -4.36 9.69
CA VAL A 71 1.26 -3.17 10.26
C VAL A 71 0.92 -1.93 9.44
N ILE A 72 0.96 -2.02 8.11
CA ILE A 72 0.56 -0.93 7.20
C ILE A 72 -0.90 -0.55 7.43
N ALA A 73 -1.80 -1.55 7.54
CA ALA A 73 -3.23 -1.33 7.80
C ALA A 73 -3.46 -0.59 9.13
N LEU A 74 -2.78 -1.05 10.18
CA LEU A 74 -2.85 -0.42 11.50
C LEU A 74 -2.34 1.02 11.47
N TRP A 75 -1.20 1.25 10.85
CA TRP A 75 -0.57 2.58 10.76
C TRP A 75 -1.42 3.59 9.97
N LEU A 76 -2.03 3.13 8.90
CA LEU A 76 -2.90 3.96 8.08
C LEU A 76 -4.32 4.05 8.63
N GLY A 77 -4.67 3.35 9.70
CA GLY A 77 -6.01 3.34 10.28
C GLY A 77 -7.05 2.82 9.28
N HIS A 78 -6.78 1.69 8.64
CA HIS A 78 -7.76 1.04 7.78
C HIS A 78 -8.78 0.31 8.66
N GLU A 79 -10.06 0.67 8.55
CA GLU A 79 -11.16 0.00 9.27
C GLU A 79 -11.38 -1.44 8.79
N SER A 80 -10.93 -1.78 7.58
CA SER A 80 -11.12 -3.09 6.95
C SER A 80 -9.82 -3.63 6.38
N THR A 81 -9.53 -4.89 6.68
CA THR A 81 -8.44 -5.67 6.06
C THR A 81 -8.64 -5.87 4.56
N GLN A 82 -9.87 -5.76 4.05
CA GLN A 82 -10.17 -5.87 2.61
C GLN A 82 -9.50 -4.75 1.81
N THR A 83 -9.47 -3.53 2.33
CA THR A 83 -8.77 -2.40 1.68
C THR A 83 -7.26 -2.69 1.59
N THR A 84 -6.72 -3.33 2.62
CA THR A 84 -5.31 -3.70 2.67
C THR A 84 -5.01 -4.87 1.72
N SER A 85 -5.91 -5.84 1.62
CA SER A 85 -5.79 -6.97 0.67
C SER A 85 -5.80 -6.51 -0.78
N ALA A 86 -6.56 -5.46 -1.12
CA ALA A 86 -6.53 -4.87 -2.47
C ALA A 86 -5.16 -4.25 -2.81
N ILE A 87 -4.49 -3.63 -1.84
CA ILE A 87 -3.11 -3.15 -1.99
C ILE A 87 -2.16 -4.33 -2.25
N TYR A 88 -2.39 -5.47 -1.60
CA TYR A 88 -1.59 -6.69 -1.77
C TYR A 88 -1.78 -7.33 -3.14
N LEU A 89 -2.99 -7.30 -3.71
CA LEU A 89 -3.26 -7.86 -5.04
C LEU A 89 -2.51 -7.08 -6.13
N HIS A 90 -2.30 -5.79 -5.91
CA HIS A 90 -1.53 -4.92 -6.80
C HIS A 90 -0.05 -4.85 -6.43
N ALA A 91 0.37 -5.56 -5.37
CA ALA A 91 1.78 -5.67 -5.03
C ALA A 91 2.53 -6.32 -6.19
N ASP A 92 3.47 -5.56 -6.69
CA ASP A 92 4.29 -5.84 -7.84
C ASP A 92 4.84 -7.28 -7.83
N THR A 93 4.94 -7.89 -8.98
CA THR A 93 5.53 -9.22 -9.21
C THR A 93 6.91 -9.35 -8.55
N SER A 94 7.64 -8.24 -8.42
CA SER A 94 8.93 -8.15 -7.74
C SER A 94 8.88 -8.57 -6.26
N LEU A 95 7.80 -8.26 -5.54
CA LEU A 95 7.62 -8.70 -4.14
C LEU A 95 7.38 -10.21 -4.03
N LYS A 96 6.64 -10.76 -5.01
CA LYS A 96 6.43 -12.21 -5.09
C LYS A 96 7.72 -12.94 -5.41
N GLU A 97 8.52 -12.40 -6.32
CA GLU A 97 9.84 -12.94 -6.66
C GLU A 97 10.81 -12.87 -5.48
N GLN A 98 10.83 -11.76 -4.74
CA GLN A 98 11.63 -11.63 -3.51
C GLN A 98 11.19 -12.60 -2.41
N ALA A 99 9.88 -12.81 -2.25
CA ALA A 99 9.36 -13.79 -1.30
C ALA A 99 9.77 -15.21 -1.70
N LEU A 100 9.67 -15.55 -2.98
CA LEU A 100 10.13 -16.84 -3.52
C LEU A 100 11.64 -17.03 -3.39
N ALA A 101 12.43 -15.98 -3.61
CA ALA A 101 13.89 -16.03 -3.45
C ALA A 101 14.34 -16.28 -2.00
N ARG A 102 13.50 -15.91 -1.02
CA ARG A 102 13.75 -16.19 0.41
C ARG A 102 13.38 -17.61 0.81
N THR A 103 12.56 -18.31 0.02
CA THR A 103 12.25 -19.72 0.20
C THR A 103 13.32 -20.52 -0.52
N THR A 104 14.32 -21.02 0.23
CA THR A 104 15.29 -21.98 -0.33
C THR A 104 14.52 -23.22 -0.76
N PRO A 105 14.46 -23.56 -2.05
CA PRO A 105 13.80 -24.80 -2.45
C PRO A 105 14.53 -25.96 -1.77
N PRO A 106 13.81 -26.93 -1.20
CA PRO A 106 14.44 -28.15 -0.73
C PRO A 106 15.20 -28.74 -1.92
N ASN A 107 16.38 -29.27 -1.67
CA ASN A 107 17.41 -29.76 -2.61
C ASN A 107 16.84 -30.74 -3.69
N THR A 108 15.87 -30.23 -4.45
CA THR A 108 15.18 -30.95 -5.52
C THR A 108 15.83 -30.56 -6.84
N ARG A 109 16.34 -31.54 -7.56
CA ARG A 109 16.80 -31.32 -8.94
C ARG A 109 15.63 -30.77 -9.75
N PRO A 110 15.83 -29.71 -10.55
CA PRO A 110 14.80 -29.22 -11.46
C PRO A 110 14.40 -30.37 -12.39
N GLY A 111 13.21 -30.90 -12.19
CA GLY A 111 12.66 -31.97 -13.00
C GLY A 111 11.22 -31.63 -13.35
N ARG A 112 10.87 -31.80 -14.61
CA ARG A 112 9.46 -31.74 -15.03
C ARG A 112 8.74 -32.94 -14.42
N TYR A 113 7.76 -32.68 -13.54
CA TYR A 113 6.91 -33.75 -13.03
C TYR A 113 6.27 -34.49 -14.20
N ARG A 114 6.51 -35.79 -14.32
CA ARG A 114 5.80 -36.68 -15.24
C ARG A 114 4.92 -37.58 -14.37
N PRO A 115 3.59 -37.41 -14.41
CA PRO A 115 2.69 -38.31 -13.69
C PRO A 115 2.90 -39.73 -14.22
N ARG A 116 2.81 -40.72 -13.31
CA ARG A 116 2.82 -42.13 -13.73
C ARG A 116 1.56 -42.40 -14.59
N ASP A 117 1.69 -43.16 -15.64
CA ASP A 117 0.61 -43.51 -16.57
C ASP A 117 -0.69 -43.98 -15.89
N ALA A 118 -0.57 -44.64 -14.73
CA ALA A 118 -1.71 -45.04 -13.92
C ALA A 118 -2.54 -43.86 -13.36
N LEU A 119 -1.91 -42.71 -13.11
CA LEU A 119 -2.61 -41.52 -12.63
C LEU A 119 -3.34 -40.80 -13.77
N LEU A 120 -2.74 -40.79 -14.95
CA LEU A 120 -3.38 -40.27 -16.17
C LEU A 120 -4.59 -41.11 -16.57
N ALA A 121 -4.48 -42.43 -16.56
CA ALA A 121 -5.60 -43.35 -16.86
C ALA A 121 -6.76 -43.22 -15.85
N PHE A 122 -6.46 -42.93 -14.56
CA PHE A 122 -7.50 -42.65 -13.57
C PHE A 122 -8.21 -41.32 -13.82
N LEU A 123 -7.49 -40.26 -14.22
CA LEU A 123 -8.08 -38.94 -14.50
C LEU A 123 -8.88 -38.89 -15.80
N GLU A 124 -8.50 -39.70 -16.79
CA GLU A 124 -9.24 -39.83 -18.05
C GLU A 124 -10.52 -40.68 -17.91
N GLY A 125 -10.65 -41.41 -16.79
CA GLY A 125 -11.84 -42.23 -16.49
C GLY A 125 -12.88 -41.55 -15.60
N LEU A 126 -12.68 -40.27 -15.22
CA LEU A 126 -13.62 -39.44 -14.47
C LEU A 126 -14.48 -38.60 -15.43
#